data_d5755785180e0835563c9e2831799948
#
_entry.id   d5755785180e0835563c9e2831799948
#
_cell.length_a   1.000
_cell.length_b   1.000
_cell.length_c   1.000
_cell.angle_alpha   90.00
_cell.angle_beta   90.00
_cell.angle_gamma   90.00
#
_symmetry.space_group_name_H-M   'P 1'
#
loop_
_entity.id
_entity.type
_entity.pdbx_description
1 polymer ?
#
loop_
_entity_poly.entity_id
_entity_poly.type
_entity_poly.pdbx_seq_one_letter_code
_entity_poly.pdbx_strand_id
1 'polypeptide(L)'
;MRRIAAKYVYPLTSAEPLVNGFVELEDDGTVIRTGVCEDPSAEPVFHEGALAPGFVNSHCHVELSYMKGLFRKGTGMAGFIDQINELRDTKSMDEKVRDLREAMDRLWDQGVVAMADISNCADSFAVKASHPMYTRTFLEVFGTEPEDCDAVMDGVRKLKEVADGFGIDAAPTPHACYTMSPQLVTAVSTEGLKSGFLSFHSEETEEEEEMLKYGSGKMWENRVKAGMSVPPVTGKSSLLYFIDRLLDGHPAPFDEHILLVHECCMDQEGIDAVKAVMNHPYVAVCPLSNLFIHNTLPPIDLMRRNDLKVCVGTDSLSSNDDLVIVDELYCLQRNFPEVPLGELLTWASRNGADFLAKREFGTLEAGKRPGIVLIDNLDAAGRLTAASKSRRL
;
A
#
# COMPACT_ATOMS: atom_id res chain seq x y z
N MET A 1 21.24 7.21 25.18
CA MET A 1 21.87 7.29 23.82
C MET A 1 22.35 5.91 23.41
N ARG A 2 22.03 5.48 22.19
CA ARG A 2 22.35 4.15 21.67
C ARG A 2 22.98 4.29 20.28
N ARG A 3 24.05 3.53 19.98
CA ARG A 3 24.68 3.45 18.66
C ARG A 3 24.52 2.04 18.11
N ILE A 4 24.09 1.93 16.86
CA ILE A 4 23.90 0.67 16.13
C ILE A 4 24.67 0.79 14.83
N ALA A 5 25.55 -0.18 14.55
CA ALA A 5 26.36 -0.20 13.34
C ALA A 5 26.05 -1.42 12.49
N ALA A 6 26.20 -1.28 11.16
CA ALA A 6 26.00 -2.36 10.22
C ALA A 6 26.87 -2.21 8.97
N LYS A 7 27.00 -3.32 8.25
CA LYS A 7 27.72 -3.35 6.97
C LYS A 7 27.15 -2.34 5.97
N TYR A 8 25.82 -2.16 5.96
CA TYR A 8 25.16 -1.16 5.15
C TYR A 8 24.18 -0.36 6.01
N VAL A 9 24.23 0.97 5.94
CA VAL A 9 23.22 1.85 6.53
C VAL A 9 22.62 2.71 5.43
N TYR A 10 21.32 2.61 5.24
CA TYR A 10 20.56 3.38 4.25
C TYR A 10 19.81 4.54 4.95
N PRO A 11 20.36 5.75 4.98
CA PRO A 11 19.65 6.89 5.56
C PRO A 11 18.43 7.32 4.77
N LEU A 12 18.35 6.92 3.50
CA LEU A 12 17.33 7.27 2.52
C LEU A 12 17.20 8.78 2.25
N THR A 13 18.25 9.54 2.56
CA THR A 13 18.46 10.89 2.04
C THR A 13 19.06 10.86 0.63
N SER A 14 19.67 9.72 0.28
CA SER A 14 20.08 9.28 -1.05
C SER A 14 19.83 7.77 -1.18
N ALA A 15 19.90 7.23 -2.40
CA ALA A 15 19.76 5.79 -2.62
C ALA A 15 21.00 4.98 -2.23
N GLU A 16 22.16 5.63 -2.05
CA GLU A 16 23.43 4.97 -1.73
C GLU A 16 23.55 4.72 -0.22
N PRO A 17 24.04 3.52 0.20
CA PRO A 17 24.28 3.23 1.60
C PRO A 17 25.61 3.84 2.12
N LEU A 18 25.66 4.04 3.42
CA LEU A 18 26.90 4.19 4.15
C LEU A 18 27.47 2.79 4.42
N VAL A 19 28.55 2.43 3.76
CA VAL A 19 29.23 1.14 3.97
C VAL A 19 29.97 1.18 5.31
N ASN A 20 29.82 0.11 6.13
CA ASN A 20 30.27 0.09 7.52
C ASN A 20 29.75 1.31 8.31
N GLY A 21 28.46 1.59 8.15
CA GLY A 21 27.82 2.75 8.71
C GLY A 21 27.27 2.51 10.12
N PHE A 22 26.85 3.60 10.74
CA PHE A 22 26.15 3.58 12.02
C PHE A 22 24.99 4.59 12.06
N VAL A 23 24.06 4.35 12.97
CA VAL A 23 23.06 5.31 13.41
C VAL A 23 23.19 5.50 14.92
N GLU A 24 23.19 6.75 15.39
CA GLU A 24 23.11 7.13 16.81
C GLU A 24 21.71 7.65 17.13
N LEU A 25 21.14 7.15 18.22
CA LEU A 25 19.78 7.42 18.65
C LEU A 25 19.76 7.91 20.10
N GLU A 26 18.83 8.83 20.39
CA GLU A 26 18.41 9.11 21.76
C GLU A 26 17.67 7.91 22.35
N ASP A 27 17.40 7.94 23.66
CA ASP A 27 16.72 6.85 24.37
C ASP A 27 15.26 6.67 23.90
N ASP A 28 14.65 7.73 23.34
CA ASP A 28 13.30 7.71 22.78
C ASP A 28 13.24 7.28 21.30
N GLY A 29 14.40 6.96 20.69
CA GLY A 29 14.51 6.55 19.29
C GLY A 29 14.71 7.70 18.29
N THR A 30 14.86 8.94 18.76
CA THR A 30 15.18 10.09 17.90
C THR A 30 16.58 9.94 17.33
N VAL A 31 16.71 10.08 16.00
CA VAL A 31 18.01 10.03 15.32
C VAL A 31 18.83 11.25 15.67
N ILE A 32 20.04 11.03 16.20
CA ILE A 32 21.03 12.07 16.45
C ILE A 32 21.84 12.34 15.18
N ARG A 33 22.40 11.27 14.60
CA ARG A 33 23.15 11.32 13.34
C ARG A 33 23.38 9.92 12.75
N THR A 34 23.77 9.89 11.50
CA THR A 34 24.35 8.73 10.82
C THR A 34 25.79 9.04 10.42
N GLY A 35 26.60 8.01 10.21
CA GLY A 35 27.98 8.16 9.78
C GLY A 35 28.64 6.83 9.40
N VAL A 36 29.93 6.85 9.10
CA VAL A 36 30.75 5.68 8.78
C VAL A 36 31.63 5.36 9.98
N CYS A 37 31.77 4.07 10.33
CA CYS A 37 32.65 3.59 11.39
C CYS A 37 34.11 3.69 10.94
N GLU A 38 34.98 4.25 11.77
CA GLU A 38 36.42 4.25 11.53
C GLU A 38 36.98 2.83 11.64
N ASP A 39 36.55 2.08 12.64
CA ASP A 39 36.87 0.67 12.87
C ASP A 39 35.60 -0.11 13.22
N PRO A 40 35.02 -0.86 12.26
CA PRO A 40 33.84 -1.68 12.52
C PRO A 40 34.03 -2.74 13.61
N SER A 41 35.27 -3.24 13.81
CA SER A 41 35.55 -4.24 14.83
C SER A 41 35.52 -3.70 16.26
N ALA A 42 35.61 -2.39 16.43
CA ALA A 42 35.53 -1.70 17.71
C ALA A 42 34.06 -1.37 18.11
N GLU A 43 33.08 -1.58 17.22
CA GLU A 43 31.69 -1.30 17.52
C GLU A 43 31.12 -2.35 18.49
N PRO A 44 30.43 -1.91 19.56
CA PRO A 44 29.87 -2.83 20.56
C PRO A 44 28.84 -3.81 19.96
N VAL A 45 28.10 -3.33 18.93
CA VAL A 45 27.14 -4.13 18.17
C VAL A 45 27.30 -3.78 16.71
N PHE A 46 27.77 -4.74 15.90
CA PHE A 46 27.89 -4.61 14.45
C PHE A 46 27.08 -5.71 13.77
N HIS A 47 26.22 -5.32 12.84
CA HIS A 47 25.38 -6.25 12.07
C HIS A 47 25.90 -6.44 10.64
N GLU A 48 25.98 -7.67 10.15
CA GLU A 48 26.40 -7.99 8.78
C GLU A 48 25.31 -7.66 7.71
N GLY A 49 24.15 -7.16 8.15
CA GLY A 49 23.02 -6.81 7.29
C GLY A 49 22.96 -5.32 6.90
N ALA A 50 21.74 -4.86 6.62
CA ALA A 50 21.44 -3.46 6.33
C ALA A 50 20.51 -2.85 7.39
N LEU A 51 20.84 -1.63 7.81
CA LEU A 51 19.94 -0.79 8.60
C LEU A 51 19.23 0.20 7.68
N ALA A 52 17.93 0.37 7.90
CA ALA A 52 17.08 1.32 7.20
C ALA A 52 16.10 1.97 8.20
N PRO A 53 15.44 3.09 7.85
CA PRO A 53 14.27 3.56 8.59
C PRO A 53 13.13 2.53 8.53
N GLY A 54 12.22 2.59 9.49
CA GLY A 54 11.03 1.74 9.53
C GLY A 54 10.24 1.79 8.23
N PHE A 55 9.66 0.65 7.86
CA PHE A 55 8.84 0.53 6.67
C PHE A 55 7.50 1.25 6.82
N VAL A 56 6.98 1.71 5.69
CA VAL A 56 5.60 2.17 5.55
C VAL A 56 4.89 1.22 4.59
N ASN A 57 3.93 0.44 5.10
CA ASN A 57 3.08 -0.39 4.25
C ASN A 57 2.04 0.50 3.59
N SER A 58 2.24 0.82 2.32
CA SER A 58 1.46 1.86 1.64
C SER A 58 0.09 1.38 1.13
N HIS A 59 -0.19 0.07 1.21
CA HIS A 59 -1.51 -0.49 0.93
C HIS A 59 -1.67 -1.83 1.63
N CYS A 60 -2.70 -1.95 2.46
CA CYS A 60 -3.01 -3.16 3.19
C CYS A 60 -4.52 -3.21 3.52
N HIS A 61 -5.10 -4.42 3.56
CA HIS A 61 -6.44 -4.69 4.11
C HIS A 61 -6.29 -5.57 5.34
N VAL A 62 -5.80 -5.00 6.44
CA VAL A 62 -5.51 -5.78 7.65
C VAL A 62 -6.75 -6.45 8.24
N GLU A 63 -7.95 -5.88 7.98
CA GLU A 63 -9.22 -6.47 8.40
C GLU A 63 -9.50 -7.85 7.77
N LEU A 64 -8.87 -8.17 6.63
CA LEU A 64 -8.99 -9.46 5.94
C LEU A 64 -7.96 -10.50 6.41
N SER A 65 -7.21 -10.24 7.48
CA SER A 65 -6.15 -11.13 7.98
C SER A 65 -6.64 -12.53 8.34
N TYR A 66 -7.92 -12.65 8.71
CA TYR A 66 -8.55 -13.93 9.00
C TYR A 66 -8.71 -14.86 7.79
N MET A 67 -8.52 -14.33 6.58
CA MET A 67 -8.65 -15.09 5.33
C MET A 67 -7.34 -15.77 4.89
N LYS A 68 -6.26 -15.67 5.67
CA LYS A 68 -4.96 -16.27 5.34
C LYS A 68 -5.07 -17.74 4.93
N GLY A 69 -4.56 -18.06 3.75
CA GLY A 69 -4.47 -19.44 3.24
C GLY A 69 -5.79 -20.06 2.78
N LEU A 70 -6.88 -19.29 2.70
CA LEU A 70 -8.18 -19.80 2.25
C LEU A 70 -8.34 -19.74 0.72
N PHE A 71 -7.58 -18.90 0.03
CA PHE A 71 -7.76 -18.60 -1.39
C PHE A 71 -6.89 -19.44 -2.30
N ARG A 72 -7.41 -19.75 -3.46
CA ARG A 72 -6.66 -20.38 -4.57
C ARG A 72 -6.00 -19.30 -5.40
N LYS A 73 -4.73 -19.51 -5.74
CA LYS A 73 -3.95 -18.62 -6.58
C LYS A 73 -4.30 -18.77 -8.05
N GLY A 74 -4.04 -17.70 -8.84
CA GLY A 74 -4.13 -17.73 -10.30
C GLY A 74 -5.56 -17.88 -10.84
N THR A 75 -6.55 -17.36 -10.11
CA THR A 75 -7.97 -17.46 -10.52
C THR A 75 -8.44 -16.27 -11.36
N GLY A 76 -7.58 -15.28 -11.58
CA GLY A 76 -7.95 -13.98 -12.13
C GLY A 76 -8.80 -13.17 -11.16
N MET A 77 -9.13 -11.94 -11.51
CA MET A 77 -9.92 -11.04 -10.66
C MET A 77 -11.36 -11.55 -10.49
N ALA A 78 -12.01 -12.01 -11.54
CA ALA A 78 -13.36 -12.55 -11.44
C ALA A 78 -13.44 -13.72 -10.44
N GLY A 79 -12.48 -14.67 -10.53
CA GLY A 79 -12.43 -15.82 -9.62
C GLY A 79 -12.01 -15.44 -8.19
N PHE A 80 -11.22 -14.39 -8.02
CA PHE A 80 -10.86 -13.84 -6.71
C PHE A 80 -12.09 -13.21 -6.01
N ILE A 81 -12.87 -12.41 -6.74
CA ILE A 81 -14.12 -11.82 -6.22
C ILE A 81 -15.13 -12.91 -5.81
N ASP A 82 -15.27 -13.97 -6.61
CA ASP A 82 -16.12 -15.11 -6.28
C ASP A 82 -15.71 -15.74 -4.93
N GLN A 83 -14.41 -15.92 -4.69
CA GLN A 83 -13.88 -16.44 -3.42
C GLN A 83 -14.08 -15.49 -2.25
N ILE A 84 -13.90 -14.17 -2.43
CA ILE A 84 -14.23 -13.18 -1.39
C ILE A 84 -15.69 -13.33 -0.96
N ASN A 85 -16.63 -13.39 -1.90
CA ASN A 85 -18.05 -13.51 -1.61
C ASN A 85 -18.43 -14.82 -0.89
N GLU A 86 -17.73 -15.91 -1.21
CA GLU A 86 -17.94 -17.23 -0.57
C GLU A 86 -17.36 -17.30 0.85
N LEU A 87 -16.20 -16.67 1.10
CA LEU A 87 -15.38 -16.91 2.28
C LEU A 87 -15.44 -15.83 3.37
N ARG A 88 -15.95 -14.62 3.06
CA ARG A 88 -15.89 -13.46 3.96
C ARG A 88 -16.61 -13.64 5.30
N ASP A 89 -17.61 -14.51 5.39
CA ASP A 89 -18.42 -14.71 6.59
C ASP A 89 -18.16 -16.08 7.28
N THR A 90 -16.99 -16.66 7.06
CA THR A 90 -16.65 -18.00 7.54
C THR A 90 -16.10 -18.04 8.95
N LYS A 91 -15.68 -16.89 9.54
CA LYS A 91 -15.09 -16.84 10.89
C LYS A 91 -15.91 -15.94 11.82
N SER A 92 -15.87 -16.28 13.12
CA SER A 92 -16.45 -15.47 14.19
C SER A 92 -15.69 -14.14 14.37
N MET A 93 -16.34 -13.15 15.00
CA MET A 93 -15.71 -11.86 15.30
C MET A 93 -14.45 -12.01 16.16
N ASP A 94 -14.48 -12.90 17.18
CA ASP A 94 -13.32 -13.12 18.06
C ASP A 94 -12.12 -13.67 17.27
N GLU A 95 -12.36 -14.56 16.29
CA GLU A 95 -11.31 -15.08 15.41
C GLU A 95 -10.78 -13.97 14.49
N LYS A 96 -11.66 -13.16 13.88
CA LYS A 96 -11.26 -12.03 13.03
C LYS A 96 -10.37 -11.04 13.78
N VAL A 97 -10.77 -10.63 14.99
CA VAL A 97 -10.01 -9.69 15.83
C VAL A 97 -8.67 -10.27 16.28
N ARG A 98 -8.61 -11.56 16.63
CA ARG A 98 -7.36 -12.26 16.98
C ARG A 98 -6.39 -12.25 15.80
N ASP A 99 -6.84 -12.74 14.63
CA ASP A 99 -6.01 -12.90 13.44
C ASP A 99 -5.50 -11.52 12.94
N LEU A 100 -6.35 -10.48 13.04
CA LEU A 100 -5.99 -9.10 12.75
C LEU A 100 -4.91 -8.57 13.70
N ARG A 101 -5.06 -8.79 15.02
CA ARG A 101 -4.05 -8.37 16.00
C ARG A 101 -2.71 -9.05 15.74
N GLU A 102 -2.70 -10.37 15.52
CA GLU A 102 -1.49 -11.12 15.20
C GLU A 102 -0.81 -10.60 13.90
N ALA A 103 -1.60 -10.19 12.90
CA ALA A 103 -1.05 -9.62 11.68
C ALA A 103 -0.40 -8.25 11.94
N MET A 104 -1.05 -7.37 12.72
CA MET A 104 -0.49 -6.06 13.07
C MET A 104 0.76 -6.18 13.93
N ASP A 105 0.76 -7.08 14.93
CA ASP A 105 1.93 -7.34 15.78
C ASP A 105 3.11 -7.84 14.94
N ARG A 106 2.88 -8.75 13.98
CA ARG A 106 3.94 -9.25 13.06
C ARG A 106 4.47 -8.15 12.14
N LEU A 107 3.61 -7.31 11.57
CA LEU A 107 4.05 -6.15 10.76
C LEU A 107 4.95 -5.23 11.59
N TRP A 108 4.55 -4.95 12.84
CA TRP A 108 5.34 -4.13 13.75
C TRP A 108 6.70 -4.73 14.08
N ASP A 109 6.76 -6.02 14.42
CA ASP A 109 7.99 -6.73 14.74
C ASP A 109 8.96 -6.80 13.55
N GLN A 110 8.43 -6.84 12.33
CA GLN A 110 9.21 -6.80 11.09
C GLN A 110 9.68 -5.37 10.73
N GLY A 111 9.24 -4.36 11.49
CA GLY A 111 9.68 -2.99 11.34
C GLY A 111 8.74 -2.05 10.57
N VAL A 112 7.51 -2.42 10.31
CA VAL A 112 6.50 -1.50 9.78
C VAL A 112 6.11 -0.50 10.87
N VAL A 113 6.30 0.80 10.63
CA VAL A 113 6.01 1.87 11.58
C VAL A 113 4.73 2.62 11.25
N ALA A 114 4.32 2.57 9.99
CA ALA A 114 3.10 3.21 9.50
C ALA A 114 2.44 2.36 8.41
N MET A 115 1.12 2.49 8.28
CA MET A 115 0.33 1.76 7.31
C MET A 115 -0.77 2.65 6.72
N ALA A 116 -0.94 2.61 5.40
CA ALA A 116 -2.13 3.05 4.71
C ALA A 116 -3.05 1.83 4.57
N ASP A 117 -4.06 1.76 5.41
CA ASP A 117 -4.92 0.59 5.55
C ASP A 117 -6.31 0.84 5.00
N ILE A 118 -6.86 -0.14 4.34
CA ILE A 118 -8.21 -0.13 3.79
C ILE A 118 -9.16 -0.82 4.77
N SER A 119 -10.34 -0.23 5.02
CA SER A 119 -11.37 -0.85 5.86
C SER A 119 -12.76 -0.57 5.32
N ASN A 120 -13.57 -1.63 5.27
CA ASN A 120 -14.99 -1.56 4.89
C ASN A 120 -15.93 -1.60 6.11
N CYS A 121 -15.38 -1.88 7.31
CA CYS A 121 -16.13 -2.02 8.56
C CYS A 121 -15.31 -1.54 9.76
N ALA A 122 -15.89 -1.60 10.96
CA ALA A 122 -15.26 -1.15 12.20
C ALA A 122 -14.45 -2.23 12.93
N ASP A 123 -14.34 -3.46 12.39
CA ASP A 123 -13.77 -4.63 13.08
C ASP A 123 -12.31 -4.41 13.52
N SER A 124 -11.55 -3.61 12.75
CA SER A 124 -10.14 -3.30 13.01
C SER A 124 -9.91 -2.12 13.97
N PHE A 125 -10.92 -1.28 14.24
CA PHE A 125 -10.74 0.03 14.87
C PHE A 125 -10.19 -0.05 16.30
N ALA A 126 -10.73 -0.92 17.13
CA ALA A 126 -10.26 -1.09 18.50
C ALA A 126 -8.79 -1.56 18.58
N VAL A 127 -8.38 -2.42 17.65
CA VAL A 127 -7.00 -2.90 17.58
C VAL A 127 -6.08 -1.77 17.12
N LYS A 128 -6.42 -1.08 16.03
CA LYS A 128 -5.64 0.06 15.50
C LYS A 128 -5.46 1.16 16.55
N ALA A 129 -6.54 1.54 17.24
CA ALA A 129 -6.51 2.59 18.26
C ALA A 129 -5.57 2.28 19.44
N SER A 130 -5.33 1.01 19.74
CA SER A 130 -4.45 0.56 20.83
C SER A 130 -3.04 0.17 20.38
N HIS A 131 -2.78 0.10 19.08
CA HIS A 131 -1.51 -0.35 18.52
C HIS A 131 -0.53 0.81 18.31
N PRO A 132 0.80 0.64 18.57
CA PRO A 132 1.79 1.70 18.42
C PRO A 132 2.09 2.11 16.97
N MET A 133 1.77 1.27 15.98
CA MET A 133 1.94 1.56 14.56
C MET A 133 0.94 2.64 14.12
N TYR A 134 1.43 3.71 13.50
CA TYR A 134 0.53 4.70 12.90
C TYR A 134 -0.27 4.06 11.76
N THR A 135 -1.58 4.29 11.76
CA THR A 135 -2.46 3.80 10.71
C THR A 135 -3.33 4.93 10.20
N ARG A 136 -3.22 5.25 8.91
CA ARG A 136 -4.25 5.99 8.20
C ARG A 136 -5.23 4.99 7.59
N THR A 137 -6.49 5.09 7.97
CA THR A 137 -7.55 4.20 7.51
C THR A 137 -8.35 4.84 6.38
N PHE A 138 -8.30 4.24 5.20
CA PHE A 138 -9.15 4.57 4.08
C PHE A 138 -10.45 3.77 4.20
N LEU A 139 -11.56 4.45 4.50
CA LEU A 139 -12.89 3.86 4.61
C LEU A 139 -13.41 3.61 3.20
N GLU A 140 -13.15 2.41 2.72
CA GLU A 140 -13.39 2.04 1.34
C GLU A 140 -14.87 1.83 1.06
N VAL A 141 -15.31 2.36 -0.07
CA VAL A 141 -16.70 2.35 -0.51
C VAL A 141 -16.82 1.63 -1.84
N PHE A 142 -17.83 0.78 -1.95
CA PHE A 142 -18.26 0.16 -3.20
C PHE A 142 -19.79 0.11 -3.26
N GLY A 143 -20.34 0.02 -4.47
CA GLY A 143 -21.79 -0.05 -4.74
C GLY A 143 -22.06 0.21 -6.22
N THR A 144 -22.74 -0.72 -6.85
CA THR A 144 -22.96 -0.71 -8.30
C THR A 144 -24.20 0.05 -8.74
N GLU A 145 -25.18 0.16 -7.84
CA GLU A 145 -26.48 0.74 -8.17
C GLU A 145 -26.47 2.26 -7.98
N PRO A 146 -26.74 3.05 -9.03
CA PRO A 146 -26.70 4.51 -8.95
C PRO A 146 -27.70 5.09 -7.94
N GLU A 147 -28.86 4.47 -7.79
CA GLU A 147 -29.92 4.88 -6.86
C GLU A 147 -29.53 4.71 -5.40
N ASP A 148 -28.58 3.84 -5.08
CA ASP A 148 -28.13 3.60 -3.72
C ASP A 148 -27.01 4.56 -3.28
N CYS A 149 -26.53 5.45 -4.16
CA CYS A 149 -25.39 6.34 -3.90
C CYS A 149 -25.52 7.10 -2.57
N ASP A 150 -26.66 7.76 -2.32
CA ASP A 150 -26.86 8.53 -1.09
C ASP A 150 -26.86 7.64 0.16
N ALA A 151 -27.48 6.46 0.09
CA ALA A 151 -27.51 5.52 1.21
C ALA A 151 -26.13 4.97 1.55
N VAL A 152 -25.30 4.67 0.52
CA VAL A 152 -23.91 4.22 0.68
C VAL A 152 -23.06 5.34 1.28
N MET A 153 -23.20 6.58 0.81
CA MET A 153 -22.48 7.74 1.35
C MET A 153 -22.85 8.01 2.81
N ASP A 154 -24.12 7.88 3.18
CA ASP A 154 -24.57 7.99 4.57
C ASP A 154 -23.99 6.85 5.44
N GLY A 155 -23.86 5.67 4.89
CA GLY A 155 -23.21 4.53 5.55
C GLY A 155 -21.74 4.81 5.88
N VAL A 156 -20.96 5.29 4.93
CA VAL A 156 -19.52 5.58 5.16
C VAL A 156 -19.33 6.77 6.10
N ARG A 157 -20.22 7.77 6.09
CA ARG A 157 -20.17 8.87 7.06
C ARG A 157 -20.39 8.39 8.50
N LYS A 158 -21.35 7.49 8.71
CA LYS A 158 -21.56 6.84 10.02
C LYS A 158 -20.35 6.01 10.44
N LEU A 159 -19.71 5.28 9.51
CA LEU A 159 -18.50 4.54 9.79
C LEU A 159 -17.35 5.48 10.16
N LYS A 160 -17.25 6.64 9.51
CA LYS A 160 -16.29 7.71 9.86
C LYS A 160 -16.52 8.24 11.28
N GLU A 161 -17.77 8.48 11.67
CA GLU A 161 -18.12 8.88 13.04
C GLU A 161 -17.68 7.85 14.09
N VAL A 162 -17.82 6.56 13.77
CA VAL A 162 -17.31 5.48 14.63
C VAL A 162 -15.79 5.52 14.71
N ALA A 163 -15.06 5.68 13.58
CA ALA A 163 -13.61 5.80 13.55
C ALA A 163 -13.12 7.00 14.38
N ASP A 164 -13.81 8.14 14.28
CA ASP A 164 -13.52 9.34 15.10
C ASP A 164 -13.67 9.07 16.59
N GLY A 165 -14.68 8.27 16.98
CA GLY A 165 -14.88 7.83 18.37
C GLY A 165 -13.73 7.01 18.92
N PHE A 166 -12.97 6.31 18.06
CA PHE A 166 -11.74 5.60 18.40
C PHE A 166 -10.47 6.46 18.28
N GLY A 167 -10.57 7.69 17.78
CA GLY A 167 -9.43 8.56 17.52
C GLY A 167 -8.56 8.12 16.34
N ILE A 168 -9.14 7.39 15.38
CA ILE A 168 -8.43 6.88 14.20
C ILE A 168 -8.41 7.95 13.11
N ASP A 169 -7.24 8.15 12.49
CA ASP A 169 -7.12 8.97 11.29
C ASP A 169 -7.76 8.22 10.11
N ALA A 170 -9.00 8.60 9.77
CA ALA A 170 -9.80 7.91 8.75
C ALA A 170 -10.54 8.86 7.83
N ALA A 171 -10.71 8.47 6.56
CA ALA A 171 -11.53 9.21 5.59
C ALA A 171 -12.10 8.25 4.53
N PRO A 172 -13.24 8.59 3.90
CA PRO A 172 -13.79 7.84 2.79
C PRO A 172 -12.81 7.75 1.60
N THR A 173 -12.85 6.62 0.89
CA THR A 173 -12.11 6.43 -0.37
C THR A 173 -12.91 5.54 -1.32
N PRO A 174 -12.85 5.74 -2.64
CA PRO A 174 -13.44 4.81 -3.61
C PRO A 174 -12.61 3.52 -3.67
N HIS A 175 -13.28 2.36 -3.90
CA HIS A 175 -12.60 1.11 -4.14
C HIS A 175 -11.98 1.07 -5.55
N ALA A 176 -12.80 0.78 -6.58
CA ALA A 176 -12.39 0.64 -7.97
C ALA A 176 -13.56 0.92 -8.91
N CYS A 177 -13.28 1.30 -10.15
CA CYS A 177 -14.33 1.60 -11.14
C CYS A 177 -15.25 0.42 -11.45
N TYR A 178 -14.72 -0.81 -11.38
CA TYR A 178 -15.52 -2.01 -11.66
C TYR A 178 -16.47 -2.41 -10.53
N THR A 179 -16.38 -1.84 -9.35
CA THR A 179 -17.28 -2.14 -8.20
C THR A 179 -18.22 -0.99 -7.85
N MET A 180 -18.18 0.10 -8.59
CA MET A 180 -18.88 1.32 -8.23
C MET A 180 -19.72 1.87 -9.39
N SER A 181 -20.83 2.54 -9.06
CA SER A 181 -21.54 3.39 -10.02
C SER A 181 -20.76 4.69 -10.28
N PRO A 182 -20.89 5.32 -11.46
CA PRO A 182 -20.21 6.58 -11.77
C PRO A 182 -20.46 7.67 -10.73
N GLN A 183 -21.71 7.79 -10.27
CA GLN A 183 -22.13 8.76 -9.26
C GLN A 183 -21.43 8.54 -7.93
N LEU A 184 -21.30 7.27 -7.53
CA LEU A 184 -20.65 6.92 -6.26
C LEU A 184 -19.14 7.19 -6.31
N VAL A 185 -18.47 6.89 -7.44
CA VAL A 185 -17.03 7.24 -7.60
C VAL A 185 -16.83 8.74 -7.41
N THR A 186 -17.61 9.57 -8.10
CA THR A 186 -17.51 11.03 -7.99
C THR A 186 -17.80 11.53 -6.57
N ALA A 187 -18.90 11.04 -5.95
CA ALA A 187 -19.33 11.51 -4.63
C ALA A 187 -18.31 11.18 -3.53
N VAL A 188 -17.84 9.91 -3.48
CA VAL A 188 -16.90 9.47 -2.44
C VAL A 188 -15.51 10.06 -2.65
N SER A 189 -15.05 10.21 -3.90
CA SER A 189 -13.77 10.86 -4.19
C SER A 189 -13.80 12.33 -3.75
N THR A 190 -14.87 13.07 -4.09
CA THR A 190 -15.05 14.46 -3.66
C THR A 190 -15.03 14.61 -2.13
N GLU A 191 -15.63 13.66 -1.41
CA GLU A 191 -15.63 13.69 0.06
C GLU A 191 -14.27 13.27 0.64
N GLY A 192 -13.64 12.24 0.07
CA GLY A 192 -12.33 11.74 0.51
C GLY A 192 -11.22 12.77 0.34
N LEU A 193 -11.18 13.49 -0.79
CA LEU A 193 -10.21 14.54 -1.08
C LEU A 193 -10.18 15.66 -0.04
N LYS A 194 -11.31 15.94 0.65
CA LYS A 194 -11.33 16.92 1.75
C LYS A 194 -10.38 16.57 2.90
N SER A 195 -9.97 15.32 3.01
CA SER A 195 -8.99 14.86 4.00
C SER A 195 -7.53 15.13 3.59
N GLY A 196 -7.30 15.58 2.36
CA GLY A 196 -5.97 15.73 1.76
C GLY A 196 -5.40 14.45 1.13
N PHE A 197 -6.15 13.34 1.15
CA PHE A 197 -5.67 12.03 0.70
C PHE A 197 -6.77 11.23 0.01
N LEU A 198 -6.37 10.40 -0.96
CA LEU A 198 -7.23 9.42 -1.59
C LEU A 198 -6.45 8.14 -1.90
N SER A 199 -7.09 6.98 -1.86
CA SER A 199 -6.57 5.70 -2.33
C SER A 199 -7.55 5.08 -3.31
N PHE A 200 -7.08 4.47 -4.39
CA PHE A 200 -7.91 3.91 -5.44
C PHE A 200 -7.23 2.73 -6.11
N HIS A 201 -7.92 1.57 -6.20
CA HIS A 201 -7.47 0.42 -6.98
C HIS A 201 -7.73 0.68 -8.45
N SER A 202 -6.69 0.61 -9.26
CA SER A 202 -6.75 1.00 -10.66
C SER A 202 -5.86 0.13 -11.51
N GLU A 203 -6.34 -0.20 -12.72
CA GLU A 203 -5.59 -0.94 -13.73
C GLU A 203 -4.90 -2.19 -13.18
N GLU A 204 -5.57 -2.88 -12.23
CA GLU A 204 -4.99 -4.04 -11.57
C GLU A 204 -4.88 -5.23 -12.51
N THR A 205 -5.89 -5.45 -13.37
CA THR A 205 -5.91 -6.62 -14.26
C THR A 205 -6.43 -6.28 -15.65
N GLU A 206 -6.02 -7.10 -16.64
CA GLU A 206 -6.60 -7.04 -18.00
C GLU A 206 -8.12 -7.30 -18.00
N GLU A 207 -8.64 -8.09 -17.04
CA GLU A 207 -10.09 -8.33 -16.91
C GLU A 207 -10.85 -7.06 -16.55
N GLU A 208 -10.26 -6.20 -15.71
CA GLU A 208 -10.79 -4.88 -15.37
C GLU A 208 -10.82 -3.98 -16.60
N GLU A 209 -9.70 -3.92 -17.33
CA GLU A 209 -9.57 -3.14 -18.55
C GLU A 209 -10.57 -3.60 -19.63
N GLU A 210 -10.73 -4.91 -19.81
CA GLU A 210 -11.69 -5.48 -20.76
C GLU A 210 -13.13 -5.07 -20.40
N MET A 211 -13.47 -5.11 -19.12
CA MET A 211 -14.78 -4.69 -18.62
C MET A 211 -15.04 -3.19 -18.86
N LEU A 212 -14.10 -2.34 -18.54
CA LEU A 212 -14.28 -0.87 -18.60
C LEU A 212 -14.19 -0.34 -20.02
N LYS A 213 -13.25 -0.84 -20.82
CA LYS A 213 -13.03 -0.39 -22.21
C LYS A 213 -14.09 -0.91 -23.17
N TYR A 214 -14.50 -2.17 -23.02
CA TYR A 214 -15.25 -2.87 -24.07
C TYR A 214 -16.60 -3.40 -23.60
N GLY A 215 -16.90 -3.41 -22.30
CA GLY A 215 -18.11 -4.03 -21.77
C GLY A 215 -18.16 -5.53 -22.07
N SER A 216 -17.05 -6.21 -21.89
CA SER A 216 -16.89 -7.64 -22.18
C SER A 216 -16.06 -8.33 -21.07
N GLY A 217 -15.80 -9.62 -21.25
CA GLY A 217 -15.01 -10.41 -20.33
C GLY A 217 -15.79 -10.97 -19.15
N LYS A 218 -15.07 -11.77 -18.34
CA LYS A 218 -15.68 -12.57 -17.27
C LYS A 218 -16.30 -11.72 -16.18
N MET A 219 -15.64 -10.62 -15.80
CA MET A 219 -16.17 -9.68 -14.79
C MET A 219 -17.48 -9.04 -15.25
N TRP A 220 -17.55 -8.62 -16.51
CA TRP A 220 -18.77 -8.08 -17.12
C TRP A 220 -19.89 -9.10 -17.13
N GLU A 221 -19.63 -10.31 -17.65
CA GLU A 221 -20.62 -11.40 -17.74
C GLU A 221 -21.18 -11.77 -16.36
N ASN A 222 -20.31 -11.90 -15.33
CA ASN A 222 -20.72 -12.20 -13.97
C ASN A 222 -21.66 -11.13 -13.41
N ARG A 223 -21.35 -9.85 -13.67
CA ARG A 223 -22.15 -8.72 -13.19
C ARG A 223 -23.53 -8.67 -13.87
N VAL A 224 -23.58 -8.82 -15.18
CA VAL A 224 -24.84 -8.92 -15.94
C VAL A 224 -25.68 -10.10 -15.45
N LYS A 225 -25.05 -11.27 -15.26
CA LYS A 225 -25.73 -12.47 -14.75
C LYS A 225 -26.30 -12.29 -13.34
N ALA A 226 -25.62 -11.51 -12.50
CA ALA A 226 -26.09 -11.16 -11.16
C ALA A 226 -27.21 -10.10 -11.16
N GLY A 227 -27.56 -9.53 -12.31
CA GLY A 227 -28.56 -8.47 -12.43
C GLY A 227 -28.11 -7.12 -11.86
N MET A 228 -26.80 -6.91 -11.72
CA MET A 228 -26.21 -5.68 -11.20
C MET A 228 -26.01 -4.66 -12.32
N SER A 229 -26.07 -3.38 -11.99
CA SER A 229 -25.74 -2.30 -12.93
C SER A 229 -24.27 -2.41 -13.38
N VAL A 230 -24.00 -2.21 -14.66
CA VAL A 230 -22.66 -2.26 -15.24
C VAL A 230 -22.09 -0.85 -15.45
N PRO A 231 -20.76 -0.66 -15.39
CA PRO A 231 -20.16 0.63 -15.66
C PRO A 231 -20.39 1.04 -17.13
N PRO A 232 -20.37 2.34 -17.46
CA PRO A 232 -20.49 2.79 -18.82
C PRO A 232 -19.27 2.32 -19.65
N VAL A 233 -19.52 1.86 -20.86
CA VAL A 233 -18.47 1.49 -21.83
C VAL A 233 -17.98 2.77 -22.50
N THR A 234 -16.81 3.25 -22.13
CA THR A 234 -16.27 4.53 -22.61
C THR A 234 -15.11 4.39 -23.60
N GLY A 235 -14.56 3.19 -23.75
CA GLY A 235 -13.33 2.94 -24.50
C GLY A 235 -12.05 3.37 -23.79
N LYS A 236 -12.17 3.92 -22.55
CA LYS A 236 -11.04 4.38 -21.73
C LYS A 236 -10.56 3.28 -20.79
N SER A 237 -9.29 3.34 -20.40
CA SER A 237 -8.76 2.54 -19.30
C SER A 237 -9.45 2.86 -17.98
N SER A 238 -9.31 1.98 -16.99
CA SER A 238 -9.82 2.20 -15.64
C SER A 238 -9.30 3.51 -15.04
N LEU A 239 -8.00 3.78 -15.19
CA LEU A 239 -7.35 5.01 -14.73
C LEU A 239 -7.90 6.26 -15.42
N LEU A 240 -8.01 6.26 -16.74
CA LEU A 240 -8.55 7.41 -17.49
C LEU A 240 -10.02 7.66 -17.15
N TYR A 241 -10.79 6.59 -16.96
CA TYR A 241 -12.17 6.70 -16.50
C TYR A 241 -12.25 7.28 -15.08
N PHE A 242 -11.39 6.84 -14.17
CA PHE A 242 -11.31 7.40 -12.82
C PHE A 242 -10.98 8.90 -12.83
N ILE A 243 -10.01 9.31 -13.64
CA ILE A 243 -9.66 10.74 -13.81
C ILE A 243 -10.89 11.55 -14.25
N ASP A 244 -11.68 11.06 -15.20
CA ASP A 244 -12.91 11.74 -15.60
C ASP A 244 -13.87 11.90 -14.40
N ARG A 245 -14.01 10.88 -13.54
CA ARG A 245 -14.88 10.95 -12.36
C ARG A 245 -14.37 11.95 -11.32
N LEU A 246 -13.04 12.03 -11.15
CA LEU A 246 -12.43 13.08 -10.30
C LEU A 246 -12.75 14.48 -10.83
N LEU A 247 -12.57 14.70 -12.13
CA LEU A 247 -12.80 15.98 -12.77
C LEU A 247 -14.27 16.42 -12.78
N ASP A 248 -15.21 15.48 -12.75
CA ASP A 248 -16.64 15.79 -12.58
C ASP A 248 -16.94 16.36 -11.20
N GLY A 249 -16.19 15.94 -10.16
CA GLY A 249 -16.41 16.36 -8.78
C GLY A 249 -15.58 17.57 -8.35
N HIS A 250 -14.41 17.77 -8.97
CA HIS A 250 -13.45 18.79 -8.56
C HIS A 250 -12.53 19.19 -9.74
N PRO A 251 -12.25 20.49 -9.97
CA PRO A 251 -11.35 20.91 -11.03
C PRO A 251 -9.90 20.55 -10.73
N ALA A 252 -9.15 20.13 -11.77
CA ALA A 252 -7.69 19.96 -11.69
C ALA A 252 -6.97 21.34 -11.59
N PRO A 253 -5.69 21.37 -11.11
CA PRO A 253 -4.93 20.23 -10.60
C PRO A 253 -5.33 19.85 -9.18
N PHE A 254 -5.13 18.55 -8.84
CA PHE A 254 -5.32 18.05 -7.48
C PHE A 254 -4.02 18.23 -6.68
N ASP A 255 -4.10 18.93 -5.55
CA ASP A 255 -2.98 19.13 -4.62
C ASP A 255 -2.94 18.06 -3.51
N GLU A 256 -3.95 17.23 -3.43
CA GLU A 256 -4.06 16.13 -2.49
C GLU A 256 -3.11 14.98 -2.86
N HIS A 257 -2.75 14.19 -1.86
CA HIS A 257 -1.95 12.98 -2.06
C HIS A 257 -2.87 11.84 -2.54
N ILE A 258 -2.77 11.50 -3.82
CA ILE A 258 -3.57 10.44 -4.44
C ILE A 258 -2.68 9.20 -4.64
N LEU A 259 -3.11 8.07 -4.07
CA LEU A 259 -2.47 6.77 -4.19
C LEU A 259 -3.24 5.92 -5.20
N LEU A 260 -2.61 5.63 -6.31
CA LEU A 260 -3.07 4.68 -7.30
C LEU A 260 -2.49 3.32 -6.95
N VAL A 261 -3.32 2.30 -6.80
CA VAL A 261 -2.90 1.00 -6.29
C VAL A 261 -2.91 -0.03 -7.40
N HIS A 262 -1.88 -0.87 -7.44
CA HIS A 262 -1.57 -1.93 -8.39
C HIS A 262 -0.98 -1.45 -9.72
N GLU A 263 -1.74 -0.80 -10.57
CA GLU A 263 -1.32 -0.22 -11.85
C GLU A 263 -0.58 -1.21 -12.78
N CYS A 264 -1.02 -2.47 -12.83
CA CYS A 264 -0.37 -3.52 -13.64
C CYS A 264 -0.57 -3.31 -15.14
N CYS A 265 -1.65 -2.62 -15.53
CA CYS A 265 -1.96 -2.31 -16.93
C CYS A 265 -1.60 -0.87 -17.33
N MET A 266 -0.93 -0.11 -16.44
CA MET A 266 -0.56 1.29 -16.68
C MET A 266 0.31 1.44 -17.92
N ASP A 267 -0.05 2.39 -18.77
CA ASP A 267 0.71 2.76 -19.96
C ASP A 267 1.16 4.23 -19.94
N GLN A 268 1.80 4.69 -21.02
CA GLN A 268 2.29 6.08 -21.09
C GLN A 268 1.14 7.09 -21.14
N GLU A 269 0.01 6.77 -21.75
CA GLU A 269 -1.17 7.64 -21.81
C GLU A 269 -1.74 7.86 -20.42
N GLY A 270 -1.85 6.79 -19.60
CA GLY A 270 -2.27 6.87 -18.20
C GLY A 270 -1.33 7.74 -17.37
N ILE A 271 0.00 7.55 -17.51
CA ILE A 271 1.00 8.37 -16.81
C ILE A 271 0.89 9.84 -17.18
N ASP A 272 0.78 10.15 -18.48
CA ASP A 272 0.68 11.52 -18.95
C ASP A 272 -0.60 12.21 -18.42
N ALA A 273 -1.73 11.47 -18.39
CA ALA A 273 -2.98 11.96 -17.83
C ALA A 273 -2.87 12.22 -16.31
N VAL A 274 -2.27 11.30 -15.55
CA VAL A 274 -2.02 11.47 -14.10
C VAL A 274 -1.20 12.73 -13.84
N LYS A 275 -0.07 12.90 -14.54
CA LYS A 275 0.81 14.06 -14.39
C LYS A 275 0.14 15.37 -14.79
N ALA A 276 -0.82 15.33 -15.70
CA ALA A 276 -1.55 16.53 -16.14
C ALA A 276 -2.54 17.04 -15.08
N VAL A 277 -3.05 16.15 -14.20
CA VAL A 277 -4.13 16.50 -13.27
C VAL A 277 -3.75 16.41 -11.80
N MET A 278 -2.70 15.65 -11.43
CA MET A 278 -2.30 15.42 -10.03
C MET A 278 -0.91 16.01 -9.76
N ASN A 279 -0.80 16.89 -8.76
CA ASN A 279 0.49 17.44 -8.33
C ASN A 279 1.28 16.45 -7.45
N HIS A 280 0.59 15.56 -6.75
CA HIS A 280 1.18 14.60 -5.82
C HIS A 280 0.64 13.17 -6.05
N PRO A 281 0.88 12.57 -7.25
CA PRO A 281 0.51 11.17 -7.50
C PRO A 281 1.52 10.23 -6.84
N TYR A 282 1.00 9.15 -6.23
CA TYR A 282 1.78 8.04 -5.71
C TYR A 282 1.23 6.75 -6.30
N VAL A 283 2.09 5.76 -6.51
CA VAL A 283 1.70 4.43 -7.01
C VAL A 283 2.10 3.38 -5.98
N ALA A 284 1.13 2.68 -5.40
CA ALA A 284 1.41 1.55 -4.51
C ALA A 284 1.43 0.26 -5.32
N VAL A 285 2.60 -0.38 -5.37
CA VAL A 285 2.75 -1.70 -6.00
C VAL A 285 2.68 -2.80 -4.94
N CYS A 286 1.92 -3.86 -5.22
CA CYS A 286 1.74 -5.02 -4.36
C CYS A 286 2.12 -6.29 -5.13
N PRO A 287 3.42 -6.49 -5.44
CA PRO A 287 3.87 -7.48 -6.42
C PRO A 287 3.47 -8.90 -6.09
N LEU A 288 3.50 -9.32 -4.83
CA LEU A 288 3.11 -10.69 -4.45
C LEU A 288 1.60 -10.92 -4.57
N SER A 289 0.78 -9.91 -4.24
CA SER A 289 -0.67 -9.97 -4.47
C SER A 289 -0.99 -10.08 -5.95
N ASN A 290 -0.37 -9.28 -6.79
CA ASN A 290 -0.58 -9.30 -8.23
C ASN A 290 -0.18 -10.66 -8.84
N LEU A 291 0.95 -11.24 -8.41
CA LEU A 291 1.34 -12.60 -8.81
C LEU A 291 0.37 -13.67 -8.29
N PHE A 292 -0.19 -13.48 -7.09
CA PHE A 292 -1.14 -14.39 -6.49
C PHE A 292 -2.45 -14.45 -7.29
N ILE A 293 -3.01 -13.30 -7.66
CA ILE A 293 -4.33 -13.19 -8.31
C ILE A 293 -4.24 -13.52 -9.80
N HIS A 294 -3.33 -12.88 -10.55
CA HIS A 294 -3.34 -12.91 -12.02
C HIS A 294 -1.97 -13.06 -12.68
N ASN A 295 -0.91 -13.27 -11.87
CA ASN A 295 0.45 -13.55 -12.34
C ASN A 295 1.05 -12.46 -13.26
N THR A 296 0.72 -11.19 -13.02
CA THR A 296 1.26 -10.04 -13.74
C THR A 296 1.93 -9.08 -12.74
N LEU A 297 2.91 -8.32 -13.18
CA LEU A 297 3.58 -7.30 -12.37
C LEU A 297 3.38 -5.93 -13.03
N PRO A 298 3.35 -4.85 -12.22
CA PRO A 298 3.27 -3.49 -12.75
C PRO A 298 4.51 -3.14 -13.59
N PRO A 299 4.38 -2.20 -14.56
CA PRO A 299 5.46 -1.82 -15.48
C PRO A 299 6.49 -0.91 -14.79
N ILE A 300 7.25 -1.47 -13.85
CA ILE A 300 8.22 -0.76 -12.99
C ILE A 300 9.19 0.11 -13.80
N ASP A 301 9.72 -0.40 -14.92
CA ASP A 301 10.66 0.37 -15.75
C ASP A 301 10.01 1.59 -16.41
N LEU A 302 8.72 1.50 -16.75
CA LEU A 302 7.95 2.63 -17.27
C LEU A 302 7.73 3.67 -16.16
N MET A 303 7.33 3.24 -14.96
CA MET A 303 7.15 4.10 -13.80
C MET A 303 8.43 4.84 -13.44
N ARG A 304 9.59 4.14 -13.40
CA ARG A 304 10.90 4.72 -13.13
C ARG A 304 11.32 5.74 -14.17
N ARG A 305 11.18 5.43 -15.47
CA ARG A 305 11.50 6.38 -16.56
C ARG A 305 10.67 7.65 -16.52
N ASN A 306 9.52 7.59 -15.89
CA ASN A 306 8.60 8.71 -15.72
C ASN A 306 8.69 9.38 -14.34
N ASP A 307 9.66 8.99 -13.49
CA ASP A 307 9.86 9.55 -12.14
C ASP A 307 8.61 9.49 -11.25
N LEU A 308 7.77 8.45 -11.41
CA LEU A 308 6.62 8.26 -10.53
C LEU A 308 7.08 7.91 -9.12
N LYS A 309 6.39 8.43 -8.11
CA LYS A 309 6.64 8.08 -6.71
C LYS A 309 6.04 6.71 -6.39
N VAL A 310 6.83 5.66 -6.63
CA VAL A 310 6.45 4.29 -6.29
C VAL A 310 6.52 4.08 -4.78
N CYS A 311 5.49 3.45 -4.22
CA CYS A 311 5.40 2.95 -2.84
C CYS A 311 5.20 1.43 -2.87
N VAL A 312 5.44 0.75 -1.74
CA VAL A 312 5.22 -0.70 -1.61
C VAL A 312 4.10 -0.98 -0.62
N GLY A 313 3.18 -1.83 -1.01
CA GLY A 313 2.12 -2.39 -0.17
C GLY A 313 2.18 -3.91 -0.16
N THR A 314 1.52 -4.53 0.80
CA THR A 314 1.38 -6.00 0.90
C THR A 314 0.04 -6.50 0.43
N ASP A 315 -0.92 -5.59 0.26
CA ASP A 315 -2.33 -5.94 0.09
C ASP A 315 -2.84 -6.80 1.27
N SER A 316 -3.74 -7.74 1.05
CA SER A 316 -4.40 -8.53 2.07
C SER A 316 -3.85 -9.96 2.19
N LEU A 317 -4.16 -10.64 3.31
CA LEU A 317 -3.94 -12.08 3.46
C LEU A 317 -4.96 -12.94 2.70
N SER A 318 -5.90 -12.34 1.97
CA SER A 318 -6.72 -13.06 0.98
C SER A 318 -6.01 -13.18 -0.38
N SER A 319 -5.08 -12.26 -0.68
CA SER A 319 -4.32 -12.20 -1.93
C SER A 319 -2.80 -12.37 -1.75
N ASN A 320 -2.34 -12.72 -0.54
CA ASN A 320 -0.92 -12.89 -0.25
C ASN A 320 -0.69 -14.07 0.73
N ASP A 321 0.47 -14.69 0.69
CA ASP A 321 0.84 -15.76 1.63
C ASP A 321 1.18 -15.21 3.02
N ASP A 322 1.82 -14.02 3.08
CA ASP A 322 2.10 -13.29 4.31
C ASP A 322 2.25 -11.77 4.03
N LEU A 323 2.16 -10.95 5.10
CA LEU A 323 2.34 -9.50 5.01
C LEU A 323 3.79 -9.15 5.37
N VAL A 324 4.73 -9.30 4.40
CA VAL A 324 6.17 -9.15 4.62
C VAL A 324 6.77 -8.20 3.59
N ILE A 325 7.10 -6.98 4.00
CA ILE A 325 7.66 -5.97 3.08
C ILE A 325 8.94 -6.45 2.39
N VAL A 326 9.84 -7.14 3.11
CA VAL A 326 11.09 -7.65 2.50
C VAL A 326 10.84 -8.67 1.41
N ASP A 327 9.77 -9.48 1.50
CA ASP A 327 9.40 -10.44 0.47
C ASP A 327 8.87 -9.73 -0.79
N GLU A 328 8.11 -8.63 -0.62
CA GLU A 328 7.69 -7.76 -1.71
C GLU A 328 8.93 -7.15 -2.43
N LEU A 329 9.88 -6.61 -1.64
CA LEU A 329 11.11 -6.05 -2.18
C LEU A 329 11.97 -7.11 -2.89
N TYR A 330 12.04 -8.33 -2.35
CA TYR A 330 12.75 -9.44 -2.99
C TYR A 330 12.09 -9.85 -4.32
N CYS A 331 10.75 -9.89 -4.35
CA CYS A 331 10.00 -10.10 -5.59
C CYS A 331 10.33 -9.05 -6.65
N LEU A 332 10.32 -7.78 -6.28
CA LEU A 332 10.70 -6.68 -7.19
C LEU A 332 12.14 -6.82 -7.67
N GLN A 333 13.10 -7.04 -6.75
CA GLN A 333 14.51 -7.17 -7.11
C GLN A 333 14.77 -8.35 -8.07
N ARG A 334 14.04 -9.45 -7.95
CA ARG A 334 14.19 -10.61 -8.83
C ARG A 334 13.69 -10.34 -10.25
N ASN A 335 12.59 -9.60 -10.36
CA ASN A 335 11.95 -9.34 -11.65
C ASN A 335 12.50 -8.08 -12.33
N PHE A 336 13.06 -7.15 -11.55
CA PHE A 336 13.64 -5.88 -12.00
C PHE A 336 15.05 -5.71 -11.39
N PRO A 337 16.05 -6.49 -11.85
CA PRO A 337 17.36 -6.56 -11.24
C PRO A 337 18.20 -5.28 -11.30
N GLU A 338 17.84 -4.32 -12.17
CA GLU A 338 18.44 -2.99 -12.24
C GLU A 338 17.98 -2.04 -11.12
N VAL A 339 16.96 -2.37 -10.37
CA VAL A 339 16.53 -1.54 -9.25
C VAL A 339 17.44 -1.83 -8.05
N PRO A 340 18.25 -0.84 -7.58
CA PRO A 340 19.13 -1.06 -6.45
C PRO A 340 18.34 -1.16 -5.14
N LEU A 341 18.91 -1.83 -4.12
CA LEU A 341 18.25 -1.99 -2.82
C LEU A 341 17.88 -0.65 -2.18
N GLY A 342 18.73 0.37 -2.29
CA GLY A 342 18.41 1.71 -1.74
C GLY A 342 17.19 2.36 -2.36
N GLU A 343 16.93 2.13 -3.66
CA GLU A 343 15.71 2.59 -4.33
C GLU A 343 14.48 1.81 -3.83
N LEU A 344 14.58 0.49 -3.72
CA LEU A 344 13.52 -0.37 -3.16
C LEU A 344 13.17 0.04 -1.72
N LEU A 345 14.17 0.32 -0.89
CA LEU A 345 13.97 0.81 0.49
C LEU A 345 13.34 2.20 0.52
N THR A 346 13.65 3.06 -0.47
CA THR A 346 13.01 4.35 -0.62
C THR A 346 11.50 4.18 -0.89
N TRP A 347 11.13 3.21 -1.74
CA TRP A 347 9.72 2.88 -2.02
C TRP A 347 8.99 2.33 -0.79
N ALA A 348 9.67 1.49 0.00
CA ALA A 348 9.09 0.84 1.18
C ALA A 348 9.08 1.71 2.45
N SER A 349 9.73 2.88 2.44
CA SER A 349 9.83 3.74 3.62
C SER A 349 9.54 5.21 3.30
N ARG A 350 10.45 5.89 2.58
CA ARG A 350 10.38 7.34 2.36
C ARG A 350 9.15 7.74 1.55
N ASN A 351 8.89 7.09 0.42
CA ASN A 351 7.77 7.47 -0.44
C ASN A 351 6.43 7.25 0.24
N GLY A 352 6.26 6.15 1.00
CA GLY A 352 5.06 5.92 1.80
C GLY A 352 4.90 6.93 2.94
N ALA A 353 6.00 7.34 3.60
CA ALA A 353 5.96 8.41 4.60
C ALA A 353 5.60 9.77 4.00
N ASP A 354 6.14 10.07 2.80
CA ASP A 354 5.78 11.27 2.05
C ASP A 354 4.30 11.23 1.64
N PHE A 355 3.80 10.09 1.14
CA PHE A 355 2.38 9.91 0.84
C PHE A 355 1.50 10.21 2.06
N LEU A 356 1.83 9.63 3.22
CA LEU A 356 1.07 9.83 4.46
C LEU A 356 1.31 11.20 5.12
N ALA A 357 2.16 12.06 4.53
CA ALA A 357 2.60 13.34 5.10
C ALA A 357 3.19 13.23 6.51
N LYS A 358 3.84 12.08 6.83
CA LYS A 358 4.43 11.78 8.13
C LYS A 358 5.93 12.02 8.11
N ARG A 359 6.32 13.27 8.33
CA ARG A 359 7.71 13.74 8.22
C ARG A 359 8.66 13.10 9.24
N GLU A 360 8.14 12.56 10.36
CA GLU A 360 8.90 11.83 11.38
C GLU A 360 9.43 10.49 10.91
N PHE A 361 8.83 9.90 9.84
CA PHE A 361 9.22 8.61 9.27
C PHE A 361 10.04 8.76 7.98
N GLY A 362 10.40 7.66 7.38
CA GLY A 362 10.91 7.53 6.01
C GLY A 362 12.40 7.77 5.81
N THR A 363 13.11 8.47 6.72
CA THR A 363 14.57 8.71 6.61
C THR A 363 15.25 8.71 7.97
N LEU A 364 16.59 8.43 8.01
CA LEU A 364 17.43 8.52 9.22
C LEU A 364 18.05 9.91 9.38
N GLU A 365 17.30 10.97 9.09
CA GLU A 365 17.74 12.34 9.32
C GLU A 365 17.68 12.71 10.82
N ALA A 366 18.63 13.54 11.27
CA ALA A 366 18.65 14.02 12.63
C ALA A 366 17.32 14.69 13.03
N GLY A 367 16.85 14.38 14.22
CA GLY A 367 15.59 14.88 14.79
C GLY A 367 14.34 14.08 14.41
N LYS A 368 14.42 13.09 13.50
CA LYS A 368 13.31 12.20 13.17
C LYS A 368 13.26 10.98 14.08
N ARG A 369 12.09 10.31 14.13
CA ARG A 369 11.85 9.06 14.87
C ARG A 369 11.29 7.97 13.96
N PRO A 370 12.05 7.57 12.94
CA PRO A 370 11.52 6.68 11.90
C PRO A 370 11.38 5.23 12.36
N GLY A 371 11.86 4.85 13.54
CA GLY A 371 12.16 3.46 13.86
C GLY A 371 13.40 2.96 13.09
N ILE A 372 13.96 1.84 13.52
CA ILE A 372 15.11 1.22 12.84
C ILE A 372 14.75 -0.22 12.46
N VAL A 373 14.98 -0.56 11.21
CA VAL A 373 14.85 -1.92 10.69
C VAL A 373 16.24 -2.47 10.39
N LEU A 374 16.49 -3.69 10.84
CA LEU A 374 17.61 -4.49 10.37
C LEU A 374 17.11 -5.52 9.37
N ILE A 375 17.78 -5.59 8.22
CA ILE A 375 17.56 -6.60 7.18
C ILE A 375 18.76 -7.51 7.18
N ASP A 376 18.56 -8.78 7.57
CA ASP A 376 19.59 -9.81 7.63
C ASP A 376 19.61 -10.67 6.37
N ASN A 377 20.65 -11.50 6.21
CA ASN A 377 20.83 -12.48 5.13
C ASN A 377 20.87 -11.89 3.71
N LEU A 378 21.54 -10.76 3.58
CA LEU A 378 21.91 -10.23 2.25
C LEU A 378 23.00 -11.08 1.61
N ASP A 379 23.08 -11.08 0.29
CA ASP A 379 24.20 -11.69 -0.42
C ASP A 379 25.50 -10.86 -0.30
N ALA A 380 26.59 -11.34 -0.89
CA ALA A 380 27.90 -10.68 -0.85
C ALA A 380 27.88 -9.28 -1.54
N ALA A 381 26.97 -9.06 -2.47
CA ALA A 381 26.79 -7.79 -3.16
C ALA A 381 25.81 -6.83 -2.44
N GLY A 382 25.29 -7.23 -1.27
CA GLY A 382 24.32 -6.43 -0.49
C GLY A 382 22.89 -6.49 -1.04
N ARG A 383 22.57 -7.52 -1.83
CA ARG A 383 21.22 -7.71 -2.39
C ARG A 383 20.38 -8.65 -1.52
N LEU A 384 19.08 -8.52 -1.61
CA LEU A 384 18.15 -9.42 -0.95
C LEU A 384 18.26 -10.85 -1.51
N THR A 385 18.01 -11.82 -0.65
CA THR A 385 17.94 -13.25 -0.97
C THR A 385 16.60 -13.82 -0.51
N ALA A 386 16.27 -15.02 -0.91
CA ALA A 386 15.08 -15.73 -0.41
C ALA A 386 15.11 -15.98 1.12
N ALA A 387 16.28 -15.83 1.76
CA ALA A 387 16.46 -15.98 3.20
C ALA A 387 16.48 -14.62 3.94
N SER A 388 16.43 -13.51 3.22
CA SER A 388 16.42 -12.18 3.83
C SER A 388 15.20 -11.99 4.70
N LYS A 389 15.40 -11.41 5.87
CA LYS A 389 14.34 -11.11 6.84
C LYS A 389 14.59 -9.76 7.46
N SER A 390 13.52 -9.10 7.83
CA SER A 390 13.59 -7.85 8.59
C SER A 390 13.12 -8.05 10.02
N ARG A 391 13.66 -7.21 10.89
CA ARG A 391 13.18 -7.06 12.26
C ARG A 391 13.40 -5.65 12.77
N ARG A 392 12.52 -5.24 13.64
CA ARG A 392 12.62 -3.99 14.39
C ARG A 392 13.77 -4.07 15.40
N LEU A 393 14.51 -2.93 15.61
CA LEU A 393 15.57 -2.79 16.61
C LEU A 393 15.18 -1.80 17.71
#